data_a2fafe33498040b00019796c3fc3a1b8
#
_entry.id   a2fafe33498040b00019796c3fc3a1b8
#
_cell.length_a   1.000
_cell.length_b   1.000
_cell.length_c   1.000
_cell.angle_alpha   90.00
_cell.angle_beta   90.00
_cell.angle_gamma   90.00
#
_symmetry.space_group_name_H-M   'P 1'
#
loop_
_entity.id
_entity.type
_entity.pdbx_description
1 polymer ?
#
loop_
_entity_poly.entity_id
_entity_poly.type
_entity_poly.pdbx_seq_one_letter_code
_entity_poly.pdbx_strand_id
1 'polypeptide(L)'
;MYRKWFFTLVLTCLLPCGASAQHNQYLFDDSIQFLPLAMELGLGFCTPHQQTFTDRFLVAATGYLVMGTTVFTLKTFTASKRPDSDATNSFPSGHTATAFLGAELVRLEYGTGWAIGAYSIATLTAVMRVYHDRHRIEDTLAGAGIGILSAHIAHRLLPVWKELLNLEGTPLQVSALPCCMPTQKGAVAGLALSVRF
;
A
#
# COMPACT_ATOMS: atom_id res chain seq x y z
N MET A 1 -10.40 21.10 -10.40
CA MET A 1 -10.51 20.51 -11.72
C MET A 1 -9.50 19.37 -11.99
N TYR A 2 -8.50 19.15 -11.14
CA TYR A 2 -7.42 18.16 -11.29
C TYR A 2 -7.74 16.74 -10.78
N ARG A 3 -8.88 16.55 -10.09
CA ARG A 3 -9.27 15.27 -9.45
C ARG A 3 -9.61 14.13 -10.44
N LYS A 4 -9.91 14.45 -11.70
CA LYS A 4 -10.34 13.44 -12.70
C LYS A 4 -9.17 12.75 -13.42
N TRP A 5 -8.00 13.38 -13.52
CA TRP A 5 -6.87 12.87 -14.31
C TRP A 5 -6.00 11.85 -13.57
N PHE A 6 -5.99 11.89 -12.22
CA PHE A 6 -5.17 10.99 -11.41
C PHE A 6 -5.67 9.54 -11.50
N PHE A 7 -6.99 9.34 -11.50
CA PHE A 7 -7.57 8.00 -11.67
C PHE A 7 -7.31 7.40 -13.06
N THR A 8 -7.25 8.22 -14.08
CA THR A 8 -7.01 7.76 -15.46
C THR A 8 -5.55 7.32 -15.65
N LEU A 9 -4.59 8.01 -15.04
CA LEU A 9 -3.16 7.68 -15.18
C LEU A 9 -2.80 6.38 -14.45
N VAL A 10 -3.37 6.13 -13.27
CA VAL A 10 -3.13 4.89 -12.51
C VAL A 10 -3.76 3.68 -13.22
N LEU A 11 -4.91 3.86 -13.88
CA LEU A 11 -5.61 2.78 -14.56
C LEU A 11 -4.92 2.40 -15.90
N THR A 12 -4.30 3.35 -16.59
CA THR A 12 -3.61 3.06 -17.87
C THR A 12 -2.27 2.35 -17.72
N CYS A 13 -1.58 2.50 -16.58
CA CYS A 13 -0.35 1.77 -16.28
C CYS A 13 -0.58 0.28 -15.94
N LEU A 14 -1.83 -0.14 -15.71
CA LEU A 14 -2.17 -1.52 -15.31
C LEU A 14 -2.62 -2.41 -16.48
N LEU A 15 -2.65 -1.90 -17.73
CA LEU A 15 -2.99 -2.73 -18.88
C LEU A 15 -1.73 -3.40 -19.44
N PRO A 16 -1.57 -4.72 -19.27
CA PRO A 16 -0.46 -5.44 -19.87
C PRO A 16 -0.63 -5.51 -21.38
N CYS A 17 0.34 -4.96 -22.11
CA CYS A 17 0.40 -5.08 -23.56
C CYS A 17 0.93 -6.48 -23.91
N GLY A 18 0.03 -7.36 -24.37
CA GLY A 18 0.25 -8.55 -25.17
C GLY A 18 1.45 -9.46 -24.89
N ALA A 19 1.41 -10.25 -23.81
CA ALA A 19 2.22 -11.44 -23.68
C ALA A 19 1.38 -12.56 -23.03
N SER A 20 1.70 -13.83 -23.30
CA SER A 20 0.89 -15.03 -22.97
C SER A 20 0.02 -14.92 -21.71
N ALA A 21 -1.30 -15.10 -21.89
CA ALA A 21 -2.33 -14.76 -20.89
C ALA A 21 -2.11 -15.36 -19.49
N GLN A 22 -1.51 -16.51 -19.38
CA GLN A 22 -1.33 -17.24 -18.13
C GLN A 22 -0.18 -16.65 -17.27
N HIS A 23 0.92 -16.22 -17.87
CA HIS A 23 2.04 -15.58 -17.16
C HIS A 23 1.65 -14.18 -16.67
N ASN A 24 0.85 -13.45 -17.43
CA ASN A 24 0.40 -12.10 -17.08
C ASN A 24 -0.61 -12.06 -15.93
N GLN A 25 -1.42 -13.09 -15.74
CA GLN A 25 -2.36 -13.16 -14.61
C GLN A 25 -1.62 -13.20 -13.26
N TYR A 26 -0.53 -13.95 -13.16
CA TYR A 26 0.26 -14.00 -11.94
C TYR A 26 0.96 -12.68 -11.63
N LEU A 27 1.49 -12.01 -12.66
CA LEU A 27 2.14 -10.70 -12.48
C LEU A 27 1.14 -9.64 -12.01
N PHE A 28 -0.09 -9.66 -12.51
CA PHE A 28 -1.14 -8.75 -12.07
C PHE A 28 -1.52 -9.01 -10.61
N ASP A 29 -1.80 -10.26 -10.25
CA ASP A 29 -2.15 -10.65 -8.89
C ASP A 29 -1.06 -10.30 -7.88
N ASP A 30 0.20 -10.50 -8.26
CA ASP A 30 1.33 -10.22 -7.39
C ASP A 30 1.63 -8.72 -7.28
N SER A 31 1.21 -7.91 -8.25
CA SER A 31 1.44 -6.46 -8.26
C SER A 31 0.34 -5.66 -7.59
N ILE A 32 -0.93 -6.06 -7.77
CA ILE A 32 -2.09 -5.29 -7.29
C ILE A 32 -2.12 -5.12 -5.76
N GLN A 33 -1.54 -6.07 -5.02
CA GLN A 33 -1.44 -6.02 -3.56
C GLN A 33 -0.70 -4.79 -3.03
N PHE A 34 0.24 -4.24 -3.82
CA PHE A 34 1.03 -3.07 -3.42
C PHE A 34 0.38 -1.73 -3.79
N LEU A 35 -0.72 -1.77 -4.55
CA LEU A 35 -1.37 -0.54 -5.01
C LEU A 35 -1.91 0.32 -3.86
N PRO A 36 -2.53 -0.23 -2.79
CA PRO A 36 -2.94 0.58 -1.64
C PRO A 36 -1.75 1.27 -0.94
N LEU A 37 -0.58 0.61 -0.84
CA LEU A 37 0.63 1.25 -0.32
C LEU A 37 1.13 2.35 -1.25
N ALA A 38 1.12 2.12 -2.56
CA ALA A 38 1.49 3.14 -3.54
C ALA A 38 0.53 4.35 -3.48
N MET A 39 -0.75 4.12 -3.19
CA MET A 39 -1.71 5.18 -2.91
C MET A 39 -1.35 5.96 -1.65
N GLU A 40 -1.01 5.28 -0.55
CA GLU A 40 -0.61 5.91 0.71
C GLU A 40 0.57 6.86 0.49
N LEU A 41 1.64 6.37 -0.13
CA LEU A 41 2.84 7.16 -0.39
C LEU A 41 2.58 8.29 -1.40
N GLY A 42 1.83 7.99 -2.48
CA GLY A 42 1.54 8.95 -3.56
C GLY A 42 0.60 10.08 -3.14
N LEU A 43 -0.43 9.79 -2.36
CA LEU A 43 -1.36 10.81 -1.85
C LEU A 43 -0.66 11.86 -1.00
N GLY A 44 0.40 11.50 -0.28
CA GLY A 44 1.19 12.44 0.51
C GLY A 44 1.86 13.57 -0.29
N PHE A 45 2.00 13.42 -1.61
CA PHE A 45 2.51 14.49 -2.47
C PHE A 45 1.39 15.45 -2.94
N CYS A 46 0.14 15.01 -2.91
CA CYS A 46 -0.97 15.72 -3.56
C CYS A 46 -2.06 16.17 -2.59
N THR A 47 -2.06 15.70 -1.35
CA THR A 47 -3.12 15.97 -0.37
C THR A 47 -2.55 16.47 0.94
N PRO A 48 -3.28 17.35 1.67
CA PRO A 48 -2.94 17.67 3.05
C PRO A 48 -2.92 16.39 3.90
N HIS A 49 -1.89 16.23 4.72
CA HIS A 49 -1.69 15.09 5.59
C HIS A 49 -1.14 15.54 6.95
N GLN A 50 -1.32 14.71 7.98
CA GLN A 50 -0.95 15.06 9.34
C GLN A 50 0.48 14.67 9.68
N GLN A 51 1.03 13.67 8.98
CA GLN A 51 2.34 13.10 9.28
C GLN A 51 3.39 13.50 8.23
N THR A 52 4.64 13.63 8.66
CA THR A 52 5.77 13.85 7.76
C THR A 52 6.01 12.60 6.88
N PHE A 53 6.74 12.76 5.78
CA PHE A 53 7.13 11.62 4.95
C PHE A 53 7.89 10.55 5.75
N THR A 54 8.79 10.99 6.66
CA THR A 54 9.55 10.10 7.55
C THR A 54 8.61 9.32 8.47
N ASP A 55 7.62 9.98 9.06
CA ASP A 55 6.64 9.32 9.93
C ASP A 55 5.87 8.23 9.19
N ARG A 56 5.36 8.55 7.99
CA ARG A 56 4.61 7.61 7.15
C ARG A 56 5.48 6.43 6.72
N PHE A 57 6.73 6.69 6.34
CA PHE A 57 7.68 5.63 6.00
C PHE A 57 7.95 4.72 7.19
N LEU A 58 8.17 5.26 8.39
CA LEU A 58 8.38 4.46 9.61
C LEU A 58 7.16 3.63 9.97
N VAL A 59 5.97 4.21 9.86
CA VAL A 59 4.71 3.48 10.10
C VAL A 59 4.54 2.36 9.08
N ALA A 60 4.73 2.64 7.79
CA ALA A 60 4.63 1.62 6.76
C ALA A 60 5.66 0.49 6.97
N ALA A 61 6.93 0.83 7.15
CA ALA A 61 8.00 -0.16 7.38
C ALA A 61 7.72 -1.03 8.64
N THR A 62 7.31 -0.41 9.74
CA THR A 62 6.94 -1.13 10.96
C THR A 62 5.74 -2.03 10.73
N GLY A 63 4.70 -1.55 10.06
CA GLY A 63 3.51 -2.32 9.73
C GLY A 63 3.84 -3.56 8.88
N TYR A 64 4.68 -3.39 7.86
CA TYR A 64 5.13 -4.51 7.02
C TYR A 64 5.99 -5.50 7.79
N LEU A 65 6.84 -5.03 8.70
CA LEU A 65 7.65 -5.90 9.56
C LEU A 65 6.76 -6.75 10.49
N VAL A 66 5.82 -6.11 11.18
CA VAL A 66 4.87 -6.80 12.09
C VAL A 66 4.00 -7.78 11.31
N MET A 67 3.41 -7.35 10.21
CA MET A 67 2.58 -8.18 9.34
C MET A 67 3.37 -9.37 8.77
N GLY A 68 4.56 -9.11 8.19
CA GLY A 68 5.40 -10.14 7.59
C GLY A 68 5.85 -11.19 8.61
N THR A 69 6.28 -10.77 9.79
CA THR A 69 6.66 -11.67 10.88
C THR A 69 5.47 -12.52 11.32
N THR A 70 4.29 -11.93 11.50
CA THR A 70 3.07 -12.63 11.91
C THR A 70 2.64 -13.65 10.86
N VAL A 71 2.59 -13.25 9.59
CA VAL A 71 2.22 -14.12 8.46
C VAL A 71 3.20 -15.28 8.32
N PHE A 72 4.52 -15.00 8.38
CA PHE A 72 5.54 -16.03 8.27
C PHE A 72 5.43 -17.05 9.42
N THR A 73 5.30 -16.55 10.64
CA THR A 73 5.14 -17.41 11.83
C THR A 73 3.92 -18.31 11.72
N LEU A 74 2.76 -17.74 11.40
CA LEU A 74 1.53 -18.53 11.25
C LEU A 74 1.63 -19.55 10.11
N LYS A 75 2.23 -19.21 8.96
CA LYS A 75 2.45 -20.17 7.87
C LYS A 75 3.29 -21.37 8.32
N THR A 76 4.32 -21.12 9.10
CA THR A 76 5.21 -22.17 9.60
C THR A 76 4.50 -23.11 10.58
N PHE A 77 3.67 -22.56 11.47
CA PHE A 77 2.97 -23.37 12.48
C PHE A 77 1.74 -24.09 11.95
N THR A 78 1.00 -23.49 11.02
CA THR A 78 -0.25 -24.10 10.51
C THR A 78 -0.02 -25.14 9.43
N ALA A 79 1.07 -25.01 8.63
CA ALA A 79 1.42 -25.87 7.51
C ALA A 79 0.20 -26.24 6.63
N SER A 80 -0.70 -25.27 6.40
CA SER A 80 -1.97 -25.47 5.68
C SER A 80 -1.74 -25.65 4.19
N LYS A 81 -2.29 -26.73 3.59
CA LYS A 81 -2.21 -27.00 2.15
C LYS A 81 -2.98 -25.97 1.34
N ARG A 82 -2.41 -25.57 0.20
CA ARG A 82 -3.10 -24.73 -0.79
C ARG A 82 -4.14 -25.53 -1.56
N PRO A 83 -5.22 -24.87 -2.05
CA PRO A 83 -6.17 -25.55 -2.92
C PRO A 83 -5.58 -25.95 -4.28
N ASP A 84 -4.67 -25.15 -4.84
CA ASP A 84 -4.08 -25.31 -6.19
C ASP A 84 -2.81 -26.17 -6.24
N SER A 85 -2.23 -26.54 -5.09
CA SER A 85 -0.93 -27.22 -5.06
C SER A 85 -0.69 -27.95 -3.73
N ASP A 86 0.34 -28.81 -3.69
CA ASP A 86 0.79 -29.47 -2.47
C ASP A 86 1.59 -28.57 -1.52
N ALA A 87 1.74 -27.27 -1.83
CA ALA A 87 2.43 -26.35 -0.96
C ALA A 87 1.67 -26.15 0.36
N THR A 88 2.40 -26.21 1.48
CA THR A 88 1.84 -26.15 2.84
C THR A 88 1.93 -24.75 3.46
N ASN A 89 1.71 -23.70 2.69
CA ASN A 89 1.84 -22.32 3.12
C ASN A 89 0.61 -21.47 2.76
N SER A 90 -0.60 -22.07 2.79
CA SER A 90 -1.82 -21.36 2.44
C SER A 90 -2.20 -20.31 3.48
N PHE A 91 -2.30 -20.71 4.74
CA PHE A 91 -2.79 -19.85 5.81
C PHE A 91 -1.66 -19.10 6.54
N PRO A 92 -1.85 -17.78 6.80
CA PRO A 92 -2.81 -16.86 6.22
C PRO A 92 -2.35 -16.32 4.85
N SER A 93 -3.25 -15.63 4.11
CA SER A 93 -2.91 -15.01 2.82
C SER A 93 -2.04 -13.76 3.02
N GLY A 94 -0.77 -13.84 2.59
CA GLY A 94 0.16 -12.72 2.64
C GLY A 94 -0.22 -11.58 1.69
N HIS A 95 -0.69 -11.87 0.47
CA HIS A 95 -1.13 -10.87 -0.49
C HIS A 95 -2.30 -10.03 0.04
N THR A 96 -3.27 -10.71 0.65
CA THR A 96 -4.40 -10.02 1.27
C THR A 96 -3.93 -9.18 2.47
N ALA A 97 -3.04 -9.71 3.31
CA ALA A 97 -2.49 -8.96 4.44
C ALA A 97 -1.76 -7.68 3.98
N THR A 98 -0.94 -7.78 2.92
CA THR A 98 -0.25 -6.63 2.32
C THR A 98 -1.22 -5.57 1.82
N ALA A 99 -2.24 -5.97 1.07
CA ALA A 99 -3.21 -5.04 0.49
C ALA A 99 -4.06 -4.34 1.57
N PHE A 100 -4.52 -5.09 2.58
CA PHE A 100 -5.31 -4.52 3.68
C PHE A 100 -4.48 -3.66 4.64
N LEU A 101 -3.21 -3.97 4.84
CA LEU A 101 -2.28 -3.09 5.55
C LEU A 101 -2.20 -1.73 4.87
N GLY A 102 -1.90 -1.70 3.56
CA GLY A 102 -1.83 -0.45 2.80
C GLY A 102 -3.14 0.32 2.79
N ALA A 103 -4.29 -0.37 2.66
CA ALA A 103 -5.61 0.26 2.68
C ALA A 103 -5.92 0.91 4.04
N GLU A 104 -5.52 0.26 5.14
CA GLU A 104 -5.71 0.81 6.48
C GLU A 104 -4.80 2.00 6.75
N LEU A 105 -3.55 1.99 6.24
CA LEU A 105 -2.67 3.15 6.31
C LEU A 105 -3.28 4.36 5.57
N VAL A 106 -3.85 4.16 4.37
CA VAL A 106 -4.60 5.21 3.66
C VAL A 106 -5.75 5.74 4.51
N ARG A 107 -6.50 4.87 5.19
CA ARG A 107 -7.61 5.27 6.04
C ARG A 107 -7.17 6.12 7.22
N LEU A 108 -6.11 5.70 7.89
CA LEU A 108 -5.58 6.37 9.08
C LEU A 108 -5.02 7.75 8.76
N GLU A 109 -4.37 7.93 7.60
CA GLU A 109 -3.72 9.18 7.23
C GLU A 109 -4.65 10.15 6.47
N TYR A 110 -5.44 9.66 5.51
CA TYR A 110 -6.21 10.50 4.59
C TYR A 110 -7.73 10.41 4.80
N GLY A 111 -8.17 9.55 5.73
CA GLY A 111 -9.57 9.40 6.10
C GLY A 111 -10.38 8.50 5.17
N THR A 112 -11.68 8.38 5.49
CA THR A 112 -12.59 7.39 4.90
C THR A 112 -12.81 7.59 3.39
N GLY A 113 -12.79 8.83 2.91
CA GLY A 113 -13.03 9.10 1.49
C GLY A 113 -12.03 8.43 0.56
N TRP A 114 -10.74 8.48 0.89
CA TRP A 114 -9.68 7.80 0.14
C TRP A 114 -9.63 6.31 0.46
N ALA A 115 -9.96 5.93 1.67
CA ALA A 115 -9.98 4.55 2.12
C ALA A 115 -10.94 3.66 1.31
N ILE A 116 -12.08 4.19 0.85
CA ILE A 116 -13.03 3.44 0.02
C ILE A 116 -12.32 2.85 -1.21
N GLY A 117 -11.54 3.67 -1.93
CA GLY A 117 -10.77 3.20 -3.08
C GLY A 117 -9.72 2.17 -2.72
N ALA A 118 -8.95 2.42 -1.66
CA ALA A 118 -7.90 1.53 -1.20
C ALA A 118 -8.45 0.17 -0.72
N TYR A 119 -9.52 0.18 0.04
CA TYR A 119 -10.20 -1.06 0.48
C TYR A 119 -10.88 -1.82 -0.66
N SER A 120 -11.38 -1.12 -1.68
CA SER A 120 -11.91 -1.78 -2.88
C SER A 120 -10.82 -2.57 -3.59
N ILE A 121 -9.62 -2.02 -3.71
CA ILE A 121 -8.46 -2.71 -4.29
C ILE A 121 -8.03 -3.88 -3.41
N ALA A 122 -7.96 -3.69 -2.09
CA ALA A 122 -7.60 -4.76 -1.16
C ALA A 122 -8.61 -5.92 -1.19
N THR A 123 -9.91 -5.60 -1.27
CA THR A 123 -10.97 -6.61 -1.42
C THR A 123 -10.85 -7.34 -2.75
N LEU A 124 -10.58 -6.61 -3.85
CA LEU A 124 -10.35 -7.23 -5.14
C LEU A 124 -9.15 -8.19 -5.09
N THR A 125 -8.05 -7.79 -4.45
CA THR A 125 -6.91 -8.68 -4.21
C THR A 125 -7.34 -9.97 -3.51
N ALA A 126 -8.11 -9.87 -2.41
CA ALA A 126 -8.59 -11.03 -1.68
C ALA A 126 -9.47 -11.96 -2.55
N VAL A 127 -10.41 -11.37 -3.31
CA VAL A 127 -11.31 -12.12 -4.22
C VAL A 127 -10.51 -12.85 -5.29
N MET A 128 -9.52 -12.20 -5.90
CA MET A 128 -8.67 -12.81 -6.92
C MET A 128 -7.86 -14.00 -6.37
N ARG A 129 -7.38 -13.91 -5.12
CA ARG A 129 -6.67 -15.03 -4.48
C ARG A 129 -7.56 -16.26 -4.28
N VAL A 130 -8.85 -16.05 -3.99
CA VAL A 130 -9.83 -17.13 -3.88
C VAL A 130 -10.25 -17.62 -5.26
N TYR A 131 -10.51 -16.72 -6.20
CA TYR A 131 -10.93 -17.05 -7.56
C TYR A 131 -9.90 -17.90 -8.33
N HIS A 132 -8.61 -17.65 -8.08
CA HIS A 132 -7.52 -18.43 -8.70
C HIS A 132 -7.10 -19.65 -7.85
N ASP A 133 -7.93 -20.11 -6.93
CA ASP A 133 -7.69 -21.25 -6.05
C ASP A 133 -6.37 -21.21 -5.25
N ARG A 134 -5.76 -20.00 -5.10
CA ARG A 134 -4.51 -19.82 -4.37
C ARG A 134 -4.69 -19.90 -2.85
N HIS A 135 -5.85 -19.48 -2.37
CA HIS A 135 -6.20 -19.38 -0.96
C HIS A 135 -7.67 -19.67 -0.74
N ARG A 136 -8.00 -20.18 0.44
CA ARG A 136 -9.38 -20.30 0.92
C ARG A 136 -9.88 -18.95 1.44
N ILE A 137 -11.21 -18.83 1.62
CA ILE A 137 -11.82 -17.61 2.17
C ILE A 137 -11.27 -17.32 3.57
N GLU A 138 -11.13 -18.33 4.42
CA GLU A 138 -10.57 -18.16 5.77
C GLU A 138 -9.12 -17.63 5.77
N ASP A 139 -8.30 -18.04 4.78
CA ASP A 139 -6.92 -17.54 4.63
C ASP A 139 -6.90 -16.04 4.32
N THR A 140 -7.82 -15.60 3.48
CA THR A 140 -7.93 -14.19 3.09
C THR A 140 -8.54 -13.33 4.19
N LEU A 141 -9.54 -13.82 4.90
CA LEU A 141 -10.11 -13.11 6.07
C LEU A 141 -9.08 -12.94 7.19
N ALA A 142 -8.32 -13.99 7.48
CA ALA A 142 -7.23 -13.91 8.46
C ALA A 142 -6.15 -12.92 7.99
N GLY A 143 -5.77 -12.98 6.71
CA GLY A 143 -4.83 -12.03 6.10
C GLY A 143 -5.30 -10.58 6.24
N ALA A 144 -6.56 -10.30 5.92
CA ALA A 144 -7.15 -8.96 6.06
C ALA A 144 -7.08 -8.45 7.52
N GLY A 145 -7.46 -9.29 8.48
CA GLY A 145 -7.38 -8.96 9.91
C GLY A 145 -5.96 -8.66 10.37
N ILE A 146 -4.98 -9.48 9.95
CA ILE A 146 -3.56 -9.28 10.26
C ILE A 146 -3.06 -7.96 9.67
N GLY A 147 -3.40 -7.66 8.41
CA GLY A 147 -3.00 -6.40 7.76
C GLY A 147 -3.51 -5.18 8.51
N ILE A 148 -4.81 -5.14 8.81
CA ILE A 148 -5.44 -4.04 9.57
C ILE A 148 -4.79 -3.88 10.96
N LEU A 149 -4.67 -4.97 11.72
CA LEU A 149 -4.07 -4.93 13.06
C LEU A 149 -2.61 -4.44 13.03
N SER A 150 -1.84 -4.87 12.03
CA SER A 150 -0.45 -4.45 11.87
C SER A 150 -0.32 -2.95 11.61
N ALA A 151 -1.24 -2.35 10.83
CA ALA A 151 -1.29 -0.90 10.62
C ALA A 151 -1.53 -0.15 11.94
N HIS A 152 -2.48 -0.62 12.75
CA HIS A 152 -2.77 0.00 14.05
C HIS A 152 -1.60 -0.14 15.03
N ILE A 153 -0.93 -1.30 15.07
CA ILE A 153 0.25 -1.51 15.90
C ILE A 153 1.37 -0.55 15.47
N ALA A 154 1.63 -0.46 14.18
CA ALA A 154 2.66 0.42 13.64
C ALA A 154 2.39 1.89 13.98
N HIS A 155 1.14 2.33 13.85
CA HIS A 155 0.73 3.69 14.19
C HIS A 155 0.93 4.01 15.69
N ARG A 156 0.66 3.04 16.55
CA ARG A 156 0.89 3.19 18.00
C ARG A 156 2.37 3.18 18.39
N LEU A 157 3.22 2.56 17.59
CA LEU A 157 4.67 2.51 17.81
C LEU A 157 5.40 3.75 17.25
N LEU A 158 4.75 4.60 16.46
CA LEU A 158 5.39 5.80 15.90
C LEU A 158 6.02 6.72 16.93
N PRO A 159 5.38 7.08 18.09
CA PRO A 159 6.03 7.92 19.08
C PRO A 159 7.29 7.29 19.67
N VAL A 160 7.32 5.96 19.85
CA VAL A 160 8.51 5.23 20.32
C VAL A 160 9.66 5.37 19.30
N TRP A 161 9.36 5.27 18.00
CA TRP A 161 10.37 5.49 16.96
C TRP A 161 10.89 6.93 16.94
N LYS A 162 10.00 7.92 17.13
CA LYS A 162 10.39 9.33 17.19
C LYS A 162 11.36 9.60 18.35
N GLU A 163 11.06 9.06 19.50
CA GLU A 163 11.92 9.18 20.67
C GLU A 163 13.27 8.47 20.46
N LEU A 164 13.25 7.21 20.01
CA LEU A 164 14.45 6.40 19.81
C LEU A 164 15.40 6.98 18.76
N LEU A 165 14.87 7.55 17.70
CA LEU A 165 15.64 8.12 16.59
C LEU A 165 15.87 9.62 16.76
N ASN A 166 15.45 10.21 17.89
CA ASN A 166 15.57 11.65 18.20
C ASN A 166 15.03 12.55 17.09
N LEU A 167 13.88 12.18 16.49
CA LEU A 167 13.27 12.88 15.37
C LEU A 167 12.41 14.09 15.78
N GLU A 168 12.32 14.40 17.07
CA GLU A 168 11.48 15.50 17.58
C GLU A 168 12.01 16.90 17.22
N GLY A 169 13.20 17.01 16.63
CA GLY A 169 13.87 18.30 16.36
C GLY A 169 13.85 18.80 14.92
N THR A 170 13.58 17.97 13.92
CA THR A 170 13.65 18.39 12.50
C THR A 170 12.58 17.67 11.65
N PRO A 171 11.42 18.32 11.43
CA PRO A 171 10.48 17.79 10.45
C PRO A 171 11.06 17.96 9.04
N LEU A 172 11.64 16.90 8.49
CA LEU A 172 11.99 16.86 7.07
C LEU A 172 10.68 16.89 6.27
N GLN A 173 10.28 18.06 5.84
CA GLN A 173 9.11 18.22 4.97
C GLN A 173 9.56 18.19 3.52
N VAL A 174 9.27 17.08 2.83
CA VAL A 174 9.43 17.00 1.37
C VAL A 174 8.06 17.22 0.76
N SER A 175 7.90 18.30 0.01
CA SER A 175 6.69 18.56 -0.77
C SER A 175 7.03 18.69 -2.25
N ALA A 176 6.25 18.02 -3.09
CA ALA A 176 6.31 18.14 -4.54
C ALA A 176 5.03 18.83 -5.01
N LEU A 177 5.18 20.04 -5.57
CA LEU A 177 4.07 20.79 -6.12
C LEU A 177 4.21 20.85 -7.65
N PRO A 178 3.15 20.55 -8.40
CA PRO A 178 3.15 20.82 -9.83
C PRO A 178 3.24 22.34 -10.03
N CYS A 179 4.26 22.79 -10.77
CA CYS A 179 4.43 24.19 -11.10
C CYS A 179 4.41 24.40 -12.61
N CYS A 180 3.80 25.50 -13.04
CA CYS A 180 3.89 25.97 -14.40
C CYS A 180 4.83 27.20 -14.41
N MET A 181 5.98 27.06 -15.07
CA MET A 181 6.90 28.18 -15.24
C MET A 181 6.63 28.86 -16.58
N PRO A 182 6.32 30.16 -16.59
CA PRO A 182 6.22 30.92 -17.84
C PRO A 182 7.62 31.05 -18.46
N THR A 183 7.76 30.68 -19.72
CA THR A 183 8.96 30.89 -20.50
C THR A 183 8.66 31.81 -21.68
N GLN A 184 9.68 32.42 -22.29
CA GLN A 184 9.49 33.33 -23.47
C GLN A 184 8.83 32.62 -24.67
N LYS A 185 8.70 31.30 -24.68
CA LYS A 185 8.09 30.50 -25.77
C LYS A 185 6.81 29.76 -25.33
N GLY A 186 6.28 30.03 -24.13
CA GLY A 186 5.09 29.37 -23.60
C GLY A 186 5.28 28.94 -22.13
N ALA A 187 4.35 28.14 -21.59
CA ALA A 187 4.42 27.60 -20.25
C ALA A 187 4.97 26.16 -20.28
N VAL A 188 5.95 25.89 -19.42
CA VAL A 188 6.47 24.53 -19.19
C VAL A 188 5.94 24.01 -17.85
N ALA A 189 5.29 22.85 -17.88
CA ALA A 189 4.87 22.17 -16.67
C ALA A 189 6.07 21.44 -16.04
N GLY A 190 6.26 21.62 -14.74
CA GLY A 190 7.34 21.01 -13.97
C GLY A 190 6.86 20.58 -12.58
N LEU A 191 7.74 19.90 -11.83
CA LEU A 191 7.57 19.58 -10.42
C LEU A 191 8.55 20.42 -9.60
N ALA A 192 8.02 21.23 -8.69
CA ALA A 192 8.83 21.92 -7.69
C ALA A 192 8.97 21.00 -6.47
N LEU A 193 10.20 20.56 -6.19
CA LEU A 193 10.55 19.84 -4.97
C LEU A 193 11.01 20.85 -3.91
N SER A 194 10.32 20.90 -2.78
CA SER A 194 10.72 21.68 -1.61
C SER A 194 11.08 20.75 -0.48
N VAL A 195 12.31 20.90 0.01
CA VAL A 195 12.81 20.21 1.21
C VAL A 195 13.03 21.27 2.28
N ARG A 196 12.34 21.15 3.42
CA ARG A 196 12.55 21.99 4.60
C ARG A 196 13.21 21.13 5.69
N PHE A 197 14.30 21.66 6.22
CA PHE A 197 15.03 21.11 7.36
C PHE A 197 14.60 21.80 8.64
#